data_3c065c86e3dea20e3f56399077bb98ea
#
_entry.id   3c065c86e3dea20e3f56399077bb98ea
#
_cell.length_a   1.000
_cell.length_b   1.000
_cell.length_c   1.000
_cell.angle_alpha   90.00
_cell.angle_beta   90.00
_cell.angle_gamma   90.00
#
_symmetry.space_group_name_H-M   'P 1'
#
loop_
_entity.id
_entity.type
_entity.pdbx_description
1 polymer ?
#
loop_
_entity_poly.entity_id
_entity_poly.type
_entity_poly.pdbx_seq_one_letter_code
_entity_poly.pdbx_strand_id
1 'polypeptide(L)'
;IYFRPPGEAMVVYTPSTGRVHVRAGSRKLRHTIAERFIKTALAQTYSNQPIDFQAYDISKFLKGLDLEEPDFEDVVFERVRVIRADISIGNLANRLSLSTTIDQDINEIIDSPPGLLKTFERAVAIRFVEIAVRYRRAGRDVAQTLDFTLTDRNSSSLLSLDDPFERVLGHRLLRHWKILRDGRA
;
A
#
# COMPACT_ATOMS: atom_id res chain seq x y z
N ILE A 1 36.54 -17.03 -5.47
CA ILE A 1 35.80 -16.64 -4.25
C ILE A 1 34.69 -15.67 -4.72
N TYR A 2 33.45 -16.13 -4.71
CA TYR A 2 32.30 -15.25 -5.01
C TYR A 2 31.97 -14.47 -3.75
N PHE A 3 32.27 -13.17 -3.75
CA PHE A 3 31.81 -12.26 -2.71
C PHE A 3 30.40 -11.76 -3.07
N ARG A 4 29.40 -12.19 -2.34
CA ARG A 4 28.05 -11.62 -2.43
C ARG A 4 28.01 -10.47 -1.41
N PRO A 5 27.88 -9.21 -1.85
CA PRO A 5 27.78 -8.11 -0.90
C PRO A 5 26.59 -8.37 0.02
N PRO A 6 26.69 -8.05 1.32
CA PRO A 6 25.58 -8.20 2.24
C PRO A 6 24.40 -7.35 1.71
N GLY A 7 23.24 -7.97 1.57
CA GLY A 7 22.04 -7.26 1.14
C GLY A 7 21.66 -6.20 2.16
N GLU A 8 21.39 -4.99 1.72
CA GLU A 8 20.89 -3.93 2.59
C GLU A 8 19.49 -4.27 3.11
N ALA A 9 19.29 -4.09 4.40
CA ALA A 9 18.00 -4.17 5.04
C ALA A 9 17.73 -2.86 5.76
N MET A 10 16.51 -2.33 5.61
CA MET A 10 16.05 -1.14 6.33
C MET A 10 14.95 -1.53 7.30
N VAL A 11 15.06 -1.03 8.53
CA VAL A 11 14.03 -1.18 9.56
C VAL A 11 13.59 0.22 9.99
N VAL A 12 12.29 0.48 9.92
CA VAL A 12 11.69 1.72 10.42
C VAL A 12 10.71 1.36 11.52
N TYR A 13 10.95 1.86 12.71
CA TYR A 13 10.05 1.71 13.86
C TYR A 13 9.33 3.02 14.15
N THR A 14 8.02 2.94 14.33
CA THR A 14 7.17 4.07 14.68
C THR A 14 6.61 3.86 16.08
N PRO A 15 7.20 4.46 17.12
CA PRO A 15 6.82 4.21 18.52
C PRO A 15 5.34 4.50 18.82
N SER A 16 4.79 5.58 18.24
CA SER A 16 3.39 5.99 18.47
C SER A 16 2.35 4.97 18.01
N THR A 17 2.71 4.07 17.11
CA THR A 17 1.80 3.04 16.56
C THR A 17 2.30 1.62 16.81
N GLY A 18 3.48 1.45 17.42
CA GLY A 18 4.13 0.16 17.60
C GLY A 18 4.52 -0.56 16.29
N ARG A 19 4.55 0.14 15.16
CA ARG A 19 4.79 -0.47 13.84
C ARG A 19 6.26 -0.61 13.53
N VAL A 20 6.59 -1.76 12.96
CA VAL A 20 7.91 -2.07 12.42
C VAL A 20 7.78 -2.32 10.92
N HIS A 21 8.36 -1.47 10.10
CA HIS A 21 8.48 -1.67 8.66
C HIS A 21 9.84 -2.25 8.33
N VAL A 22 9.88 -3.32 7.56
CA VAL A 22 11.13 -3.96 7.15
C VAL A 22 11.21 -4.05 5.64
N ARG A 23 12.26 -3.45 5.06
CA ARG A 23 12.65 -3.65 3.66
C ARG A 23 13.85 -4.59 3.62
N ALA A 24 13.74 -5.70 2.91
CA ALA A 24 14.82 -6.65 2.67
C ALA A 24 14.50 -7.52 1.45
N GLY A 25 15.51 -8.17 0.88
CA GLY A 25 15.45 -8.87 -0.40
C GLY A 25 14.47 -10.06 -0.47
N SER A 26 14.05 -10.67 0.66
CA SER A 26 13.08 -11.76 0.65
C SER A 26 12.07 -11.65 1.79
N ARG A 27 10.89 -12.26 1.60
CA ARG A 27 9.84 -12.32 2.64
C ARG A 27 10.36 -12.98 3.92
N LYS A 28 11.06 -14.11 3.80
CA LYS A 28 11.63 -14.84 4.94
C LYS A 28 12.59 -13.94 5.74
N LEU A 29 13.46 -13.22 5.03
CA LEU A 29 14.42 -12.32 5.66
C LEU A 29 13.71 -11.15 6.37
N ARG A 30 12.67 -10.56 5.75
CA ARG A 30 11.86 -9.50 6.39
C ARG A 30 11.23 -9.96 7.70
N HIS A 31 10.62 -11.16 7.72
CA HIS A 31 10.03 -11.74 8.93
C HIS A 31 11.10 -11.97 10.01
N THR A 32 12.22 -12.59 9.64
CA THR A 32 13.31 -12.84 10.60
C THR A 32 13.88 -11.56 11.20
N ILE A 33 14.03 -10.50 10.37
CA ILE A 33 14.52 -9.20 10.84
C ILE A 33 13.48 -8.56 11.78
N ALA A 34 12.20 -8.56 11.42
CA ALA A 34 11.13 -8.01 12.26
C ALA A 34 11.08 -8.72 13.62
N GLU A 35 11.07 -10.05 13.63
CA GLU A 35 11.07 -10.83 14.87
C GLU A 35 12.28 -10.56 15.74
N ARG A 36 13.49 -10.51 15.15
CA ARG A 36 14.73 -10.21 15.90
C ARG A 36 14.69 -8.79 16.44
N PHE A 37 14.29 -7.82 15.63
CA PHE A 37 14.18 -6.43 16.07
C PHE A 37 13.21 -6.31 17.26
N ILE A 38 12.03 -6.89 17.19
CA ILE A 38 11.04 -6.86 18.25
C ILE A 38 11.59 -7.53 19.52
N LYS A 39 12.21 -8.71 19.38
CA LYS A 39 12.79 -9.44 20.52
C LYS A 39 13.97 -8.71 21.15
N THR A 40 14.80 -8.03 20.37
CA THR A 40 16.02 -7.42 20.87
C THR A 40 15.82 -5.98 21.32
N ALA A 41 15.12 -5.18 20.51
CA ALA A 41 14.94 -3.74 20.77
C ALA A 41 13.70 -3.43 21.63
N LEU A 42 12.67 -4.30 21.60
CA LEU A 42 11.38 -4.09 22.27
C LEU A 42 11.08 -5.20 23.28
N ALA A 43 12.04 -6.05 23.59
CA ALA A 43 11.88 -7.34 24.31
C ALA A 43 11.13 -7.24 25.65
N GLN A 44 11.33 -6.16 26.38
CA GLN A 44 10.69 -6.01 27.72
C GLN A 44 9.21 -5.66 27.65
N THR A 45 8.75 -5.10 26.52
CA THR A 45 7.38 -4.56 26.41
C THR A 45 6.44 -5.47 25.62
N TYR A 46 6.97 -6.29 24.69
CA TYR A 46 6.14 -6.99 23.68
C TYR A 46 6.40 -8.50 23.56
N SER A 47 7.16 -9.10 24.47
CA SER A 47 7.63 -10.49 24.35
C SER A 47 6.52 -11.54 24.28
N ASN A 48 5.30 -11.22 24.74
CA ASN A 48 4.16 -12.14 24.80
C ASN A 48 3.01 -11.77 23.87
N GLN A 49 3.15 -10.73 23.04
CA GLN A 49 2.09 -10.34 22.12
C GLN A 49 2.29 -10.96 20.74
N PRO A 50 1.22 -11.47 20.10
CA PRO A 50 1.31 -11.97 18.74
C PRO A 50 1.65 -10.82 17.79
N ILE A 51 2.62 -11.04 16.90
CA ILE A 51 3.01 -10.08 15.88
C ILE A 51 1.99 -10.17 14.75
N ASP A 52 1.22 -9.09 14.52
CA ASP A 52 0.39 -8.97 13.33
C ASP A 52 1.25 -8.50 12.15
N PHE A 53 1.43 -9.38 11.17
CA PHE A 53 2.19 -9.07 9.96
C PHE A 53 1.33 -8.42 8.88
N GLN A 54 0.02 -8.23 9.09
CA GLN A 54 -0.86 -7.66 8.10
C GLN A 54 -1.13 -6.18 8.36
N ALA A 55 -0.31 -5.31 7.76
CA ALA A 55 -0.45 -3.85 7.89
C ALA A 55 -1.51 -3.26 6.94
N TYR A 56 -1.73 -3.86 5.76
CA TYR A 56 -2.60 -3.30 4.72
C TYR A 56 -3.83 -4.17 4.48
N ASP A 57 -5.01 -3.56 4.45
CA ASP A 57 -6.26 -4.21 4.06
C ASP A 57 -6.71 -3.71 2.68
N ILE A 58 -6.26 -4.41 1.64
CA ILE A 58 -6.66 -4.11 0.26
C ILE A 58 -7.95 -4.83 -0.16
N SER A 59 -8.56 -5.64 0.73
CA SER A 59 -9.81 -6.33 0.42
C SER A 59 -10.99 -5.38 0.21
N LYS A 60 -10.91 -4.16 0.78
CA LYS A 60 -11.92 -3.13 0.55
C LYS A 60 -12.12 -2.79 -0.93
N PHE A 61 -11.08 -2.92 -1.75
CA PHE A 61 -11.18 -2.70 -3.19
C PHE A 61 -12.01 -3.76 -3.94
N LEU A 62 -12.42 -4.84 -3.25
CA LEU A 62 -13.44 -5.75 -3.78
C LEU A 62 -14.83 -5.11 -3.88
N LYS A 63 -15.08 -4.03 -3.12
CA LYS A 63 -16.35 -3.30 -3.11
C LYS A 63 -16.40 -2.15 -4.12
N GLY A 64 -15.28 -1.79 -4.69
CA GLY A 64 -15.08 -0.68 -5.62
C GLY A 64 -13.66 -0.16 -5.58
N LEU A 65 -13.23 0.46 -6.67
CA LEU A 65 -11.88 1.02 -6.81
C LEU A 65 -11.85 2.53 -6.52
N ASP A 66 -12.92 3.07 -5.96
CA ASP A 66 -13.01 4.49 -5.62
C ASP A 66 -12.18 4.80 -4.36
N LEU A 67 -11.57 5.98 -4.40
CA LEU A 67 -10.85 6.57 -3.29
C LEU A 67 -11.39 7.98 -3.05
N GLU A 68 -11.75 8.27 -1.81
CA GLU A 68 -12.17 9.60 -1.39
C GLU A 68 -10.98 10.56 -1.37
N GLU A 69 -11.17 11.76 -1.89
CA GLU A 69 -10.16 12.83 -1.77
C GLU A 69 -10.14 13.34 -0.33
N PRO A 70 -8.98 13.26 0.35
CA PRO A 70 -8.89 13.76 1.71
C PRO A 70 -8.75 15.28 1.75
N ASP A 71 -9.18 15.89 2.84
CA ASP A 71 -8.93 17.29 3.15
C ASP A 71 -7.75 17.40 4.13
N PHE A 72 -6.56 17.75 3.61
CA PHE A 72 -5.35 17.98 4.42
C PHE A 72 -4.89 19.43 4.26
N GLU A 73 -4.65 20.13 5.37
CA GLU A 73 -4.29 21.55 5.38
C GLU A 73 -3.01 21.87 4.57
N ASP A 74 -2.07 20.94 4.49
CA ASP A 74 -0.75 21.10 3.85
C ASP A 74 -0.70 20.61 2.39
N VAL A 75 -1.81 20.07 1.86
CA VAL A 75 -1.87 19.48 0.53
C VAL A 75 -3.20 19.78 -0.15
N VAL A 76 -3.15 20.26 -1.38
CA VAL A 76 -4.30 20.36 -2.26
C VAL A 76 -4.28 19.20 -3.24
N PHE A 77 -5.28 18.33 -3.15
CA PHE A 77 -5.44 17.21 -4.07
C PHE A 77 -6.15 17.67 -5.33
N GLU A 78 -5.66 17.21 -6.49
CA GLU A 78 -6.29 17.45 -7.79
C GLU A 78 -6.97 16.19 -8.30
N ARG A 79 -6.36 15.04 -8.03
CA ARG A 79 -6.90 13.71 -8.38
C ARG A 79 -6.33 12.64 -7.48
N VAL A 80 -7.19 11.70 -7.12
CA VAL A 80 -6.83 10.51 -6.33
C VAL A 80 -7.51 9.31 -6.98
N ARG A 81 -6.71 8.36 -7.52
CA ARG A 81 -7.28 7.24 -8.27
C ARG A 81 -6.49 5.95 -8.11
N VAL A 82 -7.20 4.84 -8.16
CA VAL A 82 -6.59 3.55 -8.47
C VAL A 82 -6.36 3.51 -9.97
N ILE A 83 -5.10 3.35 -10.39
CA ILE A 83 -4.73 3.30 -11.81
C ILE A 83 -4.42 1.89 -12.30
N ARG A 84 -4.27 0.95 -11.37
CA ARG A 84 -4.14 -0.47 -11.68
C ARG A 84 -4.66 -1.34 -10.56
N ALA A 85 -5.37 -2.42 -10.95
CA ALA A 85 -5.80 -3.47 -10.03
C ALA A 85 -5.62 -4.84 -10.67
N ASP A 86 -4.96 -5.76 -9.95
CA ASP A 86 -4.89 -7.18 -10.30
C ASP A 86 -5.85 -7.94 -9.38
N ILE A 87 -6.84 -8.58 -9.97
CA ILE A 87 -7.91 -9.30 -9.26
C ILE A 87 -7.91 -10.78 -9.59
N SER A 88 -8.33 -11.61 -8.64
CA SER A 88 -8.62 -13.03 -8.88
C SER A 88 -10.11 -13.23 -9.06
N ILE A 89 -10.52 -13.96 -10.12
CA ILE A 89 -11.92 -14.12 -10.51
C ILE A 89 -12.35 -15.58 -10.38
N GLY A 90 -13.43 -15.81 -9.64
CA GLY A 90 -14.02 -17.12 -9.43
C GLY A 90 -13.15 -18.07 -8.61
N ASN A 91 -11.83 -18.04 -8.79
CA ASN A 91 -10.85 -18.75 -7.99
C ASN A 91 -9.52 -17.96 -7.93
N LEU A 92 -8.59 -18.41 -7.08
CA LEU A 92 -7.32 -17.69 -6.86
C LEU A 92 -6.31 -17.84 -8.02
N ALA A 93 -6.54 -18.73 -8.98
CA ALA A 93 -5.64 -18.97 -10.11
C ALA A 93 -5.95 -18.04 -11.29
N ASN A 94 -7.23 -17.72 -11.51
CA ASN A 94 -7.65 -16.86 -12.61
C ASN A 94 -7.40 -15.38 -12.24
N ARG A 95 -6.72 -14.67 -13.12
CA ARG A 95 -6.35 -13.26 -12.88
C ARG A 95 -6.85 -12.37 -14.01
N LEU A 96 -7.33 -11.20 -13.62
CA LEU A 96 -7.61 -10.08 -14.51
C LEU A 96 -6.79 -8.89 -14.02
N SER A 97 -6.09 -8.23 -14.92
CA SER A 97 -5.40 -6.97 -14.66
C SER A 97 -6.14 -5.85 -15.39
N LEU A 98 -6.52 -4.83 -14.64
CA LEU A 98 -7.10 -3.60 -15.14
C LEU A 98 -6.08 -2.49 -14.95
N SER A 99 -5.89 -1.64 -15.95
CA SER A 99 -4.97 -0.51 -15.84
C SER A 99 -5.45 0.68 -16.66
N THR A 100 -5.16 1.86 -16.14
CA THR A 100 -5.48 3.15 -16.76
C THR A 100 -4.40 4.18 -16.41
N THR A 101 -4.61 5.43 -16.73
CA THR A 101 -3.79 6.57 -16.31
C THR A 101 -4.51 7.37 -15.23
N ILE A 102 -3.80 8.27 -14.55
CA ILE A 102 -4.41 9.15 -13.54
C ILE A 102 -5.50 10.08 -14.14
N ASP A 103 -5.48 10.28 -15.44
CA ASP A 103 -6.44 11.16 -16.12
C ASP A 103 -7.75 10.45 -16.49
N GLN A 104 -7.80 9.12 -16.43
CA GLN A 104 -8.97 8.30 -16.73
C GLN A 104 -9.44 7.56 -15.48
N ASP A 105 -10.75 7.39 -15.33
CA ASP A 105 -11.31 6.61 -14.25
C ASP A 105 -11.32 5.11 -14.58
N ILE A 106 -10.74 4.30 -13.71
CA ILE A 106 -10.73 2.85 -13.88
C ILE A 106 -12.14 2.25 -13.79
N ASN A 107 -13.06 2.90 -13.08
CA ASN A 107 -14.45 2.48 -12.98
C ASN A 107 -15.18 2.66 -14.32
N GLU A 108 -14.87 3.70 -15.09
CA GLU A 108 -15.41 3.87 -16.45
C GLU A 108 -15.00 2.70 -17.36
N ILE A 109 -13.80 2.15 -17.16
CA ILE A 109 -13.36 0.96 -17.90
C ILE A 109 -14.13 -0.27 -17.46
N ILE A 110 -14.44 -0.40 -16.17
CA ILE A 110 -15.19 -1.53 -15.63
C ILE A 110 -16.65 -1.50 -16.12
N ASP A 111 -17.25 -0.30 -16.17
CA ASP A 111 -18.65 -0.11 -16.50
C ASP A 111 -18.91 -0.10 -18.02
N SER A 112 -17.90 0.26 -18.82
CA SER A 112 -18.06 0.52 -20.26
C SER A 112 -18.34 -0.73 -21.11
N PRO A 113 -17.63 -1.87 -20.99
CA PRO A 113 -17.96 -3.07 -21.77
C PRO A 113 -19.04 -3.91 -21.08
N PRO A 114 -20.10 -4.30 -21.79
CA PRO A 114 -21.07 -5.25 -21.24
C PRO A 114 -20.36 -6.54 -20.79
N GLY A 115 -20.36 -6.80 -19.50
CA GLY A 115 -19.79 -8.02 -18.92
C GLY A 115 -18.50 -7.83 -18.09
N LEU A 116 -17.77 -6.73 -18.22
CA LEU A 116 -16.59 -6.51 -17.37
C LEU A 116 -17.00 -6.23 -15.92
N LEU A 117 -18.05 -5.43 -15.70
CA LEU A 117 -18.64 -5.22 -14.39
C LEU A 117 -19.05 -6.57 -13.74
N LYS A 118 -19.78 -7.43 -14.47
CA LYS A 118 -20.14 -8.77 -13.99
C LYS A 118 -18.92 -9.65 -13.68
N THR A 119 -17.83 -9.44 -14.40
CA THR A 119 -16.58 -10.14 -14.18
C THR A 119 -15.93 -9.63 -12.90
N PHE A 120 -15.93 -8.31 -12.68
CA PHE A 120 -15.40 -7.70 -11.46
C PHE A 120 -16.23 -8.10 -10.22
N GLU A 121 -17.56 -8.17 -10.33
CA GLU A 121 -18.45 -8.66 -9.25
C GLU A 121 -18.13 -10.10 -8.80
N ARG A 122 -17.48 -10.90 -9.67
CA ARG A 122 -17.00 -12.25 -9.37
C ARG A 122 -15.59 -12.29 -8.79
N ALA A 123 -15.04 -11.14 -8.48
CA ALA A 123 -13.73 -11.04 -7.86
C ALA A 123 -13.74 -11.68 -6.47
N VAL A 124 -12.79 -12.58 -6.22
CA VAL A 124 -12.64 -13.27 -4.93
C VAL A 124 -11.47 -12.74 -4.11
N ALA A 125 -10.54 -12.04 -4.76
CA ALA A 125 -9.42 -11.39 -4.08
C ALA A 125 -8.83 -10.27 -4.94
N ILE A 126 -8.37 -9.21 -4.27
CA ILE A 126 -7.46 -8.21 -4.85
C ILE A 126 -6.03 -8.64 -4.50
N ARG A 127 -5.18 -8.69 -5.51
CA ARG A 127 -3.78 -9.13 -5.37
C ARG A 127 -2.81 -7.96 -5.32
N PHE A 128 -3.16 -6.91 -6.04
CA PHE A 128 -2.31 -5.76 -6.26
C PHE A 128 -3.19 -4.55 -6.59
N VAL A 129 -2.83 -3.40 -6.07
CA VAL A 129 -3.35 -2.11 -6.50
C VAL A 129 -2.20 -1.13 -6.64
N GLU A 130 -2.33 -0.26 -7.63
CA GLU A 130 -1.48 0.90 -7.82
C GLU A 130 -2.35 2.14 -7.72
N ILE A 131 -1.94 3.07 -6.88
CA ILE A 131 -2.66 4.29 -6.57
C ILE A 131 -1.81 5.46 -7.04
N ALA A 132 -2.43 6.34 -7.82
CA ALA A 132 -1.83 7.60 -8.24
C ALA A 132 -2.57 8.78 -7.61
N VAL A 133 -1.80 9.73 -7.11
CA VAL A 133 -2.29 10.94 -6.44
C VAL A 133 -1.63 12.16 -7.05
N ARG A 134 -2.40 13.00 -7.74
CA ARG A 134 -1.94 14.31 -8.22
C ARG A 134 -2.26 15.35 -7.16
N TYR A 135 -1.24 16.06 -6.72
CA TYR A 135 -1.36 16.99 -5.60
C TYR A 135 -0.44 18.20 -5.76
N ARG A 136 -0.75 19.27 -5.03
CA ARG A 136 0.14 20.41 -4.81
C ARG A 136 0.38 20.58 -3.31
N ARG A 137 1.61 20.87 -2.93
CA ARG A 137 1.92 21.26 -1.55
C ARG A 137 1.39 22.68 -1.30
N ALA A 138 0.85 22.96 -0.13
CA ALA A 138 0.40 24.29 0.22
C ALA A 138 1.53 25.31 -0.01
N GLY A 139 1.19 26.41 -0.70
CA GLY A 139 2.16 27.46 -1.06
C GLY A 139 3.08 27.13 -2.25
N ARG A 140 2.80 26.04 -3.00
CA ARG A 140 3.50 25.71 -4.25
C ARG A 140 2.51 25.56 -5.39
N ASP A 141 2.84 26.16 -6.56
CA ASP A 141 1.98 26.11 -7.75
C ASP A 141 2.19 24.86 -8.62
N VAL A 142 3.29 24.15 -8.40
CA VAL A 142 3.65 22.98 -9.22
C VAL A 142 2.95 21.73 -8.71
N ALA A 143 2.13 21.13 -9.57
CA ALA A 143 1.54 19.83 -9.31
C ALA A 143 2.60 18.72 -9.35
N GLN A 144 2.50 17.79 -8.43
CA GLN A 144 3.33 16.59 -8.30
C GLN A 144 2.45 15.35 -8.39
N THR A 145 3.02 14.22 -8.78
CA THR A 145 2.30 12.94 -8.77
C THR A 145 3.03 11.95 -7.86
N LEU A 146 2.30 11.43 -6.91
CA LEU A 146 2.75 10.35 -6.03
C LEU A 146 2.11 9.05 -6.52
N ASP A 147 2.94 8.09 -6.93
CA ASP A 147 2.50 6.75 -7.31
C ASP A 147 3.04 5.73 -6.32
N PHE A 148 2.18 4.84 -5.85
CA PHE A 148 2.60 3.75 -4.99
C PHE A 148 1.72 2.51 -5.14
N THR A 149 2.29 1.38 -4.77
CA THR A 149 1.67 0.07 -4.91
C THR A 149 1.42 -0.59 -3.57
N LEU A 150 0.37 -1.42 -3.53
CA LEU A 150 0.03 -2.29 -2.41
C LEU A 150 -0.23 -3.70 -2.90
N THR A 151 0.13 -4.70 -2.11
CA THR A 151 -0.14 -6.10 -2.44
C THR A 151 -0.83 -6.85 -1.30
N ASP A 152 -1.54 -7.92 -1.65
CA ASP A 152 -2.14 -8.86 -0.68
C ASP A 152 -1.08 -9.57 0.20
N ARG A 153 0.19 -9.51 -0.23
CA ARG A 153 1.34 -10.04 0.52
C ARG A 153 1.91 -9.05 1.53
N ASN A 154 1.14 -8.05 1.89
CA ASN A 154 1.52 -7.04 2.87
C ASN A 154 2.78 -6.26 2.49
N SER A 155 2.89 -5.84 1.24
CA SER A 155 3.98 -4.98 0.79
C SER A 155 3.46 -3.69 0.15
N SER A 156 4.27 -2.63 0.28
CA SER A 156 4.02 -1.33 -0.32
C SER A 156 5.33 -0.79 -0.89
N SER A 157 5.25 -0.03 -1.98
CA SER A 157 6.38 0.72 -2.52
C SER A 157 6.68 2.03 -1.79
N LEU A 158 5.84 2.47 -0.85
CA LEU A 158 6.02 3.75 -0.15
C LEU A 158 7.41 3.92 0.48
N LEU A 159 7.97 2.85 1.07
CA LEU A 159 9.31 2.91 1.66
C LEU A 159 10.44 3.02 0.62
N SER A 160 10.12 2.83 -0.66
CA SER A 160 11.09 2.93 -1.77
C SER A 160 11.09 4.30 -2.42
N LEU A 161 10.17 5.19 -2.03
CA LEU A 161 10.13 6.57 -2.53
C LEU A 161 11.32 7.36 -1.97
N ASP A 162 11.93 8.19 -2.81
CA ASP A 162 13.08 8.99 -2.41
C ASP A 162 12.67 10.20 -1.57
N ASP A 163 11.53 10.83 -1.88
CA ASP A 163 11.03 11.99 -1.14
C ASP A 163 10.42 11.59 0.22
N PRO A 164 10.99 12.04 1.35
CA PRO A 164 10.42 11.79 2.67
C PRO A 164 8.99 12.34 2.84
N PHE A 165 8.66 13.46 2.19
CA PHE A 165 7.32 14.03 2.24
C PHE A 165 6.30 13.08 1.60
N GLU A 166 6.61 12.52 0.42
CA GLU A 166 5.73 11.58 -0.27
C GLU A 166 5.53 10.30 0.53
N ARG A 167 6.57 9.81 1.21
CA ARG A 167 6.42 8.66 2.13
C ARG A 167 5.42 8.96 3.25
N VAL A 168 5.53 10.13 3.87
CA VAL A 168 4.62 10.55 4.95
C VAL A 168 3.21 10.75 4.40
N LEU A 169 3.07 11.45 3.27
CA LEU A 169 1.79 11.68 2.61
C LEU A 169 1.10 10.35 2.27
N GLY A 170 1.80 9.41 1.65
CA GLY A 170 1.26 8.09 1.32
C GLY A 170 0.76 7.33 2.55
N HIS A 171 1.48 7.39 3.68
CA HIS A 171 1.00 6.78 4.93
C HIS A 171 -0.23 7.49 5.51
N ARG A 172 -0.32 8.83 5.40
CA ARG A 172 -1.52 9.59 5.82
C ARG A 172 -2.73 9.19 4.98
N LEU A 173 -2.56 9.10 3.67
CA LEU A 173 -3.58 8.65 2.73
C LEU A 173 -4.09 7.24 3.07
N LEU A 174 -3.19 6.28 3.30
CA LEU A 174 -3.57 4.92 3.66
C LEU A 174 -4.34 4.84 4.98
N ARG A 175 -4.05 5.72 5.95
CA ARG A 175 -4.83 5.84 7.19
C ARG A 175 -6.20 6.44 6.91
N HIS A 176 -6.28 7.53 6.17
CA HIS A 176 -7.53 8.19 5.82
C HIS A 176 -8.50 7.20 5.16
N TRP A 177 -8.01 6.45 4.19
CA TRP A 177 -8.81 5.41 3.52
C TRP A 177 -9.00 4.15 4.35
N LYS A 178 -8.51 4.09 5.59
CA LYS A 178 -8.57 2.90 6.45
C LYS A 178 -8.01 1.64 5.79
N ILE A 179 -7.06 1.78 4.86
CA ILE A 179 -6.33 0.67 4.25
C ILE A 179 -5.22 0.21 5.20
N LEU A 180 -4.59 1.16 5.89
CA LEU A 180 -3.61 0.87 6.90
C LEU A 180 -4.34 0.43 8.17
N ARG A 181 -4.18 -0.81 8.59
CA ARG A 181 -4.77 -1.33 9.84
C ARG A 181 -4.13 -0.60 11.01
N ASP A 182 -4.92 -0.05 11.88
CA ASP A 182 -4.41 0.49 13.14
C ASP A 182 -3.86 -0.66 13.95
N GLY A 183 -2.59 -0.53 14.38
CA GLY A 183 -2.03 -1.45 15.36
C GLY A 183 -2.94 -1.44 16.58
N ARG A 184 -3.34 -2.61 17.07
CA ARG A 184 -4.06 -2.70 18.32
C ARG A 184 -3.18 -2.04 19.39
N ALA A 185 -3.69 -0.95 19.98
CA ALA A 185 -3.11 -0.35 21.16
C ALA A 185 -3.14 -1.32 22.32
#